data_946938c3a1dd2f684ebefeb3ccc4bece
#
_entry.id   946938c3a1dd2f684ebefeb3ccc4bece
#
_cell.length_a   1.000
_cell.length_b   1.000
_cell.length_c   1.000
_cell.angle_alpha   90.00
_cell.angle_beta   90.00
_cell.angle_gamma   90.00
#
_symmetry.space_group_name_H-M   'P 1'
#
loop_
_entity.id
_entity.type
_entity.pdbx_description
1 polymer ?
#
loop_
_entity_poly.entity_id
_entity_poly.type
_entity_poly.pdbx_seq_one_letter_code
_entity_poly.pdbx_strand_id
1 'polypeptide(L)'
;MGKVVILTDSSSGIHQAEAQQLGISVLPMPFFINGETLFEDINLTQDTFYEHLTDGAEISTSMPAVGDLTDRWDELLKEYDEIVYIPLSSGLSSSCETATALSSDEEYEGKVFVVNNQRISVTQKQSVFDAIRLAESGKSGKEIKDILEDAKFQSSIYIMVDTLYYLKKGGRITPAAAALGTLLKLKPVLQIQGEKLDAFAKARTVKQAKSIMIKAVKDDYASRFKECQDEMQLCIAYTGDISAAMEFHKEVEAEFGITDIDRKSTRLNSSH
;
A
#
# COMPACT_ATOMS: atom_id res chain seq x y z
N MET A 1 -12.48 -17.91 -22.20
CA MET A 1 -12.20 -17.17 -20.96
C MET A 1 -12.07 -15.71 -21.35
N GLY A 2 -12.67 -14.83 -20.59
CA GLY A 2 -12.56 -13.39 -20.83
C GLY A 2 -11.14 -12.90 -20.60
N LYS A 3 -10.76 -11.80 -21.25
CA LYS A 3 -9.46 -11.15 -21.08
C LYS A 3 -9.51 -10.25 -19.85
N VAL A 4 -8.79 -10.62 -18.80
CA VAL A 4 -8.74 -9.88 -17.52
C VAL A 4 -7.60 -8.87 -17.51
N VAL A 5 -7.85 -7.65 -17.05
CA VAL A 5 -6.81 -6.66 -16.74
C VAL A 5 -6.77 -6.35 -15.26
N ILE A 6 -5.56 -6.12 -14.74
CA ILE A 6 -5.36 -5.68 -13.35
C ILE A 6 -5.23 -4.16 -13.32
N LEU A 7 -6.01 -3.53 -12.47
CA LEU A 7 -5.96 -2.10 -12.15
C LEU A 7 -5.60 -1.95 -10.68
N THR A 8 -4.73 -1.02 -10.36
CA THR A 8 -4.44 -0.61 -8.98
C THR A 8 -4.29 0.92 -8.91
N ASP A 9 -4.08 1.47 -7.72
CA ASP A 9 -3.73 2.88 -7.56
C ASP A 9 -2.24 3.07 -7.21
N SER A 10 -1.77 4.32 -7.21
CA SER A 10 -0.35 4.62 -6.96
C SER A 10 0.11 4.28 -5.54
N SER A 11 -0.79 3.98 -4.59
CA SER A 11 -0.44 3.50 -3.24
C SER A 11 0.25 2.13 -3.25
N SER A 12 0.10 1.37 -4.34
CA SER A 12 0.81 0.09 -4.54
C SER A 12 2.33 0.25 -4.68
N GLY A 13 2.82 1.45 -4.97
CA GLY A 13 4.22 1.70 -5.24
C GLY A 13 4.69 1.24 -6.63
N ILE A 14 3.76 0.94 -7.54
CA ILE A 14 4.07 0.61 -8.94
C ILE A 14 4.09 1.90 -9.75
N HIS A 15 5.22 2.18 -10.41
CA HIS A 15 5.38 3.33 -11.31
C HIS A 15 4.69 3.10 -12.65
N GLN A 16 4.31 4.18 -13.36
CA GLN A 16 3.65 4.08 -14.66
C GLN A 16 4.48 3.28 -15.68
N ALA A 17 5.81 3.47 -15.70
CA ALA A 17 6.70 2.71 -16.57
C ALA A 17 6.75 1.20 -16.21
N GLU A 18 6.72 0.86 -14.93
CA GLU A 18 6.64 -0.53 -14.46
C GLU A 18 5.27 -1.14 -14.80
N ALA A 19 4.19 -0.38 -14.62
CA ALA A 19 2.84 -0.81 -14.98
C ALA A 19 2.70 -1.20 -16.45
N GLN A 20 3.31 -0.40 -17.33
CA GLN A 20 3.33 -0.68 -18.77
C GLN A 20 4.06 -2.00 -19.07
N GLN A 21 5.20 -2.26 -18.40
CA GLN A 21 5.95 -3.52 -18.58
C GLN A 21 5.17 -4.73 -18.05
N LEU A 22 4.39 -4.56 -16.99
CA LEU A 22 3.56 -5.60 -16.38
C LEU A 22 2.22 -5.81 -17.11
N GLY A 23 1.88 -4.98 -18.07
CA GLY A 23 0.59 -5.06 -18.78
C GLY A 23 -0.62 -4.74 -17.89
N ILE A 24 -0.44 -3.89 -16.89
CA ILE A 24 -1.47 -3.45 -15.95
C ILE A 24 -1.74 -1.96 -16.06
N SER A 25 -2.78 -1.48 -15.38
CA SER A 25 -3.07 -0.05 -15.26
C SER A 25 -2.88 0.44 -13.83
N VAL A 26 -2.35 1.66 -13.66
CA VAL A 26 -2.19 2.32 -12.36
C VAL A 26 -2.91 3.67 -12.40
N LEU A 27 -3.89 3.84 -11.50
CA LEU A 27 -4.61 5.09 -11.34
C LEU A 27 -3.84 5.98 -10.36
N PRO A 28 -3.41 7.19 -10.78
CA PRO A 28 -2.68 8.08 -9.90
C PRO A 28 -3.60 8.67 -8.81
N MET A 29 -3.13 8.65 -7.57
CA MET A 29 -3.82 9.29 -6.45
C MET A 29 -3.49 10.79 -6.41
N PRO A 30 -4.47 11.68 -6.19
CA PRO A 30 -4.24 13.11 -6.18
C PRO A 30 -3.62 13.59 -4.86
N PHE A 31 -2.70 14.54 -4.98
CA PHE A 31 -2.16 15.37 -3.91
C PHE A 31 -2.66 16.80 -4.07
N PHE A 32 -3.02 17.44 -2.98
CA PHE A 32 -3.27 18.86 -2.92
C PHE A 32 -2.12 19.52 -2.18
N ILE A 33 -1.34 20.33 -2.87
CA ILE A 33 -0.19 21.07 -2.31
C ILE A 33 -0.43 22.56 -2.53
N ASN A 34 -0.61 23.33 -1.46
CA ASN A 34 -0.89 24.77 -1.52
C ASN A 34 -2.05 25.15 -2.48
N GLY A 35 -3.06 24.26 -2.58
CA GLY A 35 -4.23 24.47 -3.43
C GLY A 35 -4.09 23.96 -4.87
N GLU A 36 -2.91 23.47 -5.28
CA GLU A 36 -2.72 22.83 -6.58
C GLU A 36 -2.95 21.31 -6.48
N THR A 37 -3.53 20.73 -7.53
CA THR A 37 -3.70 19.27 -7.64
C THR A 37 -2.54 18.68 -8.43
N LEU A 38 -1.79 17.80 -7.78
CA LEU A 38 -0.61 17.15 -8.34
C LEU A 38 -0.76 15.64 -8.29
N PHE A 39 -0.07 14.94 -9.20
CA PHE A 39 -0.09 13.49 -9.31
C PHE A 39 1.33 12.94 -9.40
N GLU A 40 1.65 11.97 -8.56
CA GLU A 40 2.95 11.31 -8.56
C GLU A 40 3.22 10.61 -9.90
N ASP A 41 4.45 10.67 -10.41
CA ASP A 41 4.91 10.21 -11.73
C ASP A 41 4.34 10.98 -12.93
N ILE A 42 3.49 11.97 -12.72
CA ILE A 42 2.93 12.81 -13.79
C ILE A 42 3.50 14.22 -13.70
N ASN A 43 3.24 14.90 -12.59
CA ASN A 43 3.70 16.27 -12.37
C ASN A 43 4.23 16.52 -10.95
N LEU A 44 4.44 15.44 -10.16
CA LEU A 44 5.03 15.47 -8.82
C LEU A 44 6.08 14.37 -8.69
N THR A 45 7.33 14.78 -8.40
CA THR A 45 8.42 13.85 -8.04
C THR A 45 8.55 13.70 -6.54
N GLN A 46 9.23 12.65 -6.06
CA GLN A 46 9.52 12.50 -4.64
C GLN A 46 10.36 13.66 -4.10
N ASP A 47 11.37 14.10 -4.83
CA ASP A 47 12.25 15.20 -4.41
C ASP A 47 11.45 16.49 -4.23
N THR A 48 10.66 16.88 -5.21
CA THR A 48 9.82 18.09 -5.12
C THR A 48 8.75 17.98 -4.03
N PHE A 49 8.21 16.79 -3.79
CA PHE A 49 7.30 16.56 -2.68
C PHE A 49 7.97 16.81 -1.31
N TYR A 50 9.19 16.27 -1.09
CA TYR A 50 9.91 16.48 0.17
C TYR A 50 10.39 17.92 0.33
N GLU A 51 10.71 18.63 -0.75
CA GLU A 51 10.95 20.08 -0.71
C GLU A 51 9.72 20.82 -0.18
N HIS A 52 8.55 20.58 -0.76
CA HIS A 52 7.29 21.16 -0.29
C HIS A 52 7.00 20.84 1.18
N LEU A 53 7.21 19.58 1.59
CA LEU A 53 6.99 19.16 2.96
C LEU A 53 7.94 19.87 3.94
N THR A 54 9.21 20.03 3.56
CA THR A 54 10.23 20.69 4.37
C THR A 54 9.98 22.20 4.49
N ASP A 55 9.47 22.82 3.42
CA ASP A 55 9.10 24.21 3.37
C ASP A 55 7.78 24.52 4.11
N GLY A 56 7.13 23.47 4.66
CA GLY A 56 5.92 23.63 5.45
C GLY A 56 4.66 23.88 4.60
N ALA A 57 4.65 23.43 3.35
CA ALA A 57 3.48 23.52 2.49
C ALA A 57 2.24 22.84 3.12
N GLU A 58 1.07 23.34 2.79
CA GLU A 58 -0.18 22.68 3.14
C GLU A 58 -0.40 21.50 2.19
N ILE A 59 -0.30 20.28 2.73
CA ILE A 59 -0.41 19.04 1.96
C ILE A 59 -1.60 18.24 2.46
N SER A 60 -2.40 17.75 1.52
CA SER A 60 -3.47 16.78 1.74
C SER A 60 -3.61 15.83 0.57
N THR A 61 -4.30 14.72 0.76
CA THR A 61 -4.56 13.70 -0.27
C THR A 61 -6.02 13.37 -0.33
N SER A 62 -6.48 12.86 -1.45
CA SER A 62 -7.85 12.38 -1.65
C SER A 62 -7.84 11.04 -2.38
N MET A 63 -8.98 10.39 -2.43
CA MET A 63 -9.22 9.34 -3.42
C MET A 63 -9.24 9.96 -4.84
N PRO A 64 -9.05 9.18 -5.91
CA PRO A 64 -9.28 9.63 -7.27
C PRO A 64 -10.69 10.19 -7.44
N ALA A 65 -10.87 11.16 -8.32
CA ALA A 65 -12.21 11.62 -8.66
C ALA A 65 -13.02 10.44 -9.27
N VAL A 66 -14.32 10.41 -8.99
CA VAL A 66 -15.21 9.34 -9.51
C VAL A 66 -15.13 9.28 -11.03
N GLY A 67 -15.13 10.44 -11.71
CA GLY A 67 -15.01 10.49 -13.16
C GLY A 67 -13.69 9.89 -13.66
N ASP A 68 -12.55 10.19 -13.03
CA ASP A 68 -11.26 9.62 -13.44
C ASP A 68 -11.24 8.09 -13.31
N LEU A 69 -11.92 7.55 -12.29
CA LEU A 69 -12.04 6.12 -12.07
C LEU A 69 -12.92 5.45 -13.13
N THR A 70 -14.12 6.00 -13.38
CA THR A 70 -15.05 5.45 -14.38
C THR A 70 -14.52 5.60 -15.80
N ASP A 71 -13.93 6.74 -16.15
CA ASP A 71 -13.26 6.94 -17.45
C ASP A 71 -12.15 5.90 -17.68
N ARG A 72 -11.40 5.56 -16.61
CA ARG A 72 -10.39 4.50 -16.70
C ARG A 72 -11.00 3.11 -16.91
N TRP A 73 -12.12 2.80 -16.24
CA TRP A 73 -12.83 1.54 -16.46
C TRP A 73 -13.38 1.45 -17.88
N ASP A 74 -13.98 2.51 -18.38
CA ASP A 74 -14.53 2.57 -19.74
C ASP A 74 -13.43 2.41 -20.80
N GLU A 75 -12.25 2.99 -20.56
CA GLU A 75 -11.10 2.82 -21.44
C GLU A 75 -10.62 1.36 -21.47
N LEU A 76 -10.46 0.74 -20.30
CA LEU A 76 -10.00 -0.64 -20.19
C LEU A 76 -11.02 -1.65 -20.75
N LEU A 77 -12.31 -1.43 -20.53
CA LEU A 77 -13.37 -2.31 -21.04
C LEU A 77 -13.54 -2.28 -22.56
N LYS A 78 -12.85 -1.38 -23.29
CA LYS A 78 -12.76 -1.43 -24.76
C LYS A 78 -11.87 -2.58 -25.27
N GLU A 79 -10.91 -3.02 -24.44
CA GLU A 79 -9.89 -4.00 -24.82
C GLU A 79 -9.94 -5.29 -23.97
N TYR A 80 -10.57 -5.24 -22.80
CA TYR A 80 -10.66 -6.32 -21.83
C TYR A 80 -12.11 -6.61 -21.47
N ASP A 81 -12.39 -7.85 -21.11
CA ASP A 81 -13.72 -8.29 -20.71
C ASP A 81 -14.00 -8.04 -19.23
N GLU A 82 -12.95 -8.11 -18.41
CA GLU A 82 -13.02 -7.98 -16.94
C GLU A 82 -11.87 -7.12 -16.39
N ILE A 83 -12.18 -6.33 -15.38
CA ILE A 83 -11.22 -5.54 -14.61
C ILE A 83 -11.16 -6.08 -13.17
N VAL A 84 -9.97 -6.39 -12.67
CA VAL A 84 -9.73 -6.61 -11.24
C VAL A 84 -9.06 -5.37 -10.68
N TYR A 85 -9.81 -4.57 -9.90
CA TYR A 85 -9.31 -3.35 -9.29
C TYR A 85 -8.89 -3.58 -7.85
N ILE A 86 -7.61 -3.34 -7.56
CA ILE A 86 -6.98 -3.51 -6.23
C ILE A 86 -6.64 -2.11 -5.69
N PRO A 87 -7.58 -1.43 -5.02
CA PRO A 87 -7.35 -0.11 -4.42
C PRO A 87 -6.62 -0.18 -3.09
N LEU A 88 -6.20 0.99 -2.59
CA LEU A 88 -5.74 1.18 -1.22
C LEU A 88 -6.77 0.67 -0.21
N SER A 89 -6.28 0.12 0.91
CA SER A 89 -7.09 -0.37 2.04
C SER A 89 -8.30 0.51 2.35
N SER A 90 -9.48 -0.11 2.50
CA SER A 90 -10.73 0.56 2.90
C SER A 90 -10.63 1.31 4.23
N GLY A 91 -9.73 0.89 5.13
CA GLY A 91 -9.49 1.59 6.38
C GLY A 91 -8.63 2.85 6.28
N LEU A 92 -7.97 3.06 5.13
CA LEU A 92 -7.08 4.19 4.89
C LEU A 92 -7.63 5.20 3.87
N SER A 93 -8.55 4.75 3.00
CA SER A 93 -9.19 5.59 1.98
C SER A 93 -10.60 5.10 1.67
N SER A 94 -11.49 6.02 1.33
CA SER A 94 -12.82 5.69 0.81
C SER A 94 -12.81 5.17 -0.64
N SER A 95 -11.64 5.13 -1.31
CA SER A 95 -11.52 4.64 -2.70
C SER A 95 -12.15 3.27 -2.90
N CYS A 96 -11.87 2.33 -1.99
CA CYS A 96 -12.39 0.97 -2.07
C CYS A 96 -13.91 0.91 -1.96
N GLU A 97 -14.50 1.62 -1.00
CA GLU A 97 -15.96 1.65 -0.79
C GLU A 97 -16.67 2.33 -1.96
N THR A 98 -16.13 3.46 -2.44
CA THR A 98 -16.67 4.18 -3.59
C THR A 98 -16.62 3.31 -4.86
N ALA A 99 -15.47 2.69 -5.14
CA ALA A 99 -15.33 1.81 -6.28
C ALA A 99 -16.25 0.59 -6.20
N THR A 100 -16.42 0.02 -5.00
CA THR A 100 -17.34 -1.11 -4.80
C THR A 100 -18.79 -0.72 -5.09
N ALA A 101 -19.21 0.47 -4.66
CA ALA A 101 -20.54 0.97 -4.98
C ALA A 101 -20.74 1.15 -6.50
N LEU A 102 -19.79 1.81 -7.16
CA LEU A 102 -19.84 2.04 -8.61
C LEU A 102 -19.79 0.74 -9.43
N SER A 103 -19.03 -0.27 -8.98
CA SER A 103 -18.94 -1.55 -9.68
C SER A 103 -20.25 -2.36 -9.66
N SER A 104 -21.23 -1.94 -8.85
CA SER A 104 -22.57 -2.52 -8.79
C SER A 104 -23.55 -1.85 -9.73
N ASP A 105 -23.17 -0.77 -10.41
CA ASP A 105 -23.99 -0.13 -11.43
C ASP A 105 -24.14 -1.05 -12.65
N GLU A 106 -25.28 -1.03 -13.33
CA GLU A 106 -25.63 -1.91 -14.47
C GLU A 106 -24.53 -1.93 -15.55
N GLU A 107 -23.81 -0.84 -15.72
CA GLU A 107 -22.74 -0.68 -16.69
C GLU A 107 -21.51 -1.53 -16.37
N TYR A 108 -21.19 -1.72 -15.07
CA TYR A 108 -19.97 -2.36 -14.57
C TYR A 108 -20.22 -3.71 -13.89
N GLU A 109 -21.47 -4.03 -13.56
CA GLU A 109 -21.82 -5.28 -12.89
C GLU A 109 -21.36 -6.50 -13.69
N GLY A 110 -20.64 -7.40 -13.02
CA GLY A 110 -20.07 -8.60 -13.65
C GLY A 110 -18.84 -8.36 -14.52
N LYS A 111 -18.37 -7.11 -14.66
CA LYS A 111 -17.17 -6.74 -15.43
C LYS A 111 -16.06 -6.15 -14.56
N VAL A 112 -16.42 -5.43 -13.49
CA VAL A 112 -15.44 -4.79 -12.58
C VAL A 112 -15.51 -5.45 -11.22
N PHE A 113 -14.39 -6.03 -10.79
CA PHE A 113 -14.23 -6.75 -9.54
C PHE A 113 -13.29 -5.97 -8.60
N VAL A 114 -13.86 -5.24 -7.64
CA VAL A 114 -13.11 -4.46 -6.67
C VAL A 114 -12.68 -5.33 -5.51
N VAL A 115 -11.37 -5.36 -5.22
CA VAL A 115 -10.75 -6.21 -4.19
C VAL A 115 -10.51 -5.41 -2.92
N ASN A 116 -11.19 -5.76 -1.83
CA ASN A 116 -10.94 -5.19 -0.51
C ASN A 116 -10.06 -6.12 0.33
N ASN A 117 -8.77 -6.18 0.01
CA ASN A 117 -7.83 -6.99 0.77
C ASN A 117 -7.05 -6.22 1.86
N GLN A 118 -7.42 -4.98 2.12
CA GLN A 118 -6.93 -4.16 3.23
C GLN A 118 -5.40 -3.95 3.21
N ARG A 119 -4.81 -3.86 2.03
CA ARG A 119 -3.36 -3.74 1.85
C ARG A 119 -2.95 -2.35 1.36
N ILE A 120 -1.68 -2.03 1.50
CA ILE A 120 -1.04 -0.78 1.10
C ILE A 120 0.43 -1.03 0.77
N SER A 121 1.05 -0.18 -0.05
CA SER A 121 2.48 -0.18 -0.33
C SER A 121 2.96 -1.55 -0.86
N VAL A 122 4.06 -2.07 -0.36
CA VAL A 122 4.65 -3.36 -0.81
C VAL A 122 3.68 -4.53 -0.72
N THR A 123 2.77 -4.55 0.26
CA THR A 123 1.78 -5.62 0.38
C THR A 123 0.66 -5.49 -0.66
N GLN A 124 0.26 -4.27 -1.04
CA GLN A 124 -0.66 -4.03 -2.14
C GLN A 124 0.01 -4.38 -3.48
N LYS A 125 1.28 -4.01 -3.66
CA LYS A 125 2.07 -4.41 -4.83
C LYS A 125 2.13 -5.94 -4.97
N GLN A 126 2.36 -6.65 -3.86
CA GLN A 126 2.35 -8.12 -3.88
C GLN A 126 0.99 -8.66 -4.33
N SER A 127 -0.12 -8.08 -3.88
CA SER A 127 -1.46 -8.47 -4.35
C SER A 127 -1.65 -8.27 -5.86
N VAL A 128 -1.03 -7.23 -6.42
CA VAL A 128 -1.03 -7.02 -7.88
C VAL A 128 -0.28 -8.15 -8.59
N PHE A 129 0.89 -8.54 -8.11
CA PHE A 129 1.63 -9.67 -8.69
C PHE A 129 0.89 -10.99 -8.55
N ASP A 130 0.21 -11.21 -7.42
CA ASP A 130 -0.63 -12.39 -7.22
C ASP A 130 -1.80 -12.40 -8.22
N ALA A 131 -2.47 -11.24 -8.42
CA ALA A 131 -3.54 -11.09 -9.40
C ALA A 131 -3.09 -11.36 -10.83
N ILE A 132 -1.89 -10.86 -11.23
CA ILE A 132 -1.32 -11.13 -12.55
C ILE A 132 -1.14 -12.64 -12.75
N ARG A 133 -0.49 -13.33 -11.80
CA ARG A 133 -0.29 -14.79 -11.88
C ARG A 133 -1.59 -15.56 -11.96
N LEU A 134 -2.60 -15.15 -11.20
CA LEU A 134 -3.93 -15.77 -11.22
C LEU A 134 -4.62 -15.55 -12.58
N ALA A 135 -4.57 -14.36 -13.15
CA ALA A 135 -5.09 -14.06 -14.47
C ALA A 135 -4.38 -14.87 -15.57
N GLU A 136 -3.04 -14.95 -15.52
CA GLU A 136 -2.23 -15.77 -16.43
C GLU A 136 -2.56 -17.28 -16.30
N SER A 137 -2.96 -17.75 -15.13
CA SER A 137 -3.44 -19.12 -14.92
C SER A 137 -4.86 -19.37 -15.41
N GLY A 138 -5.53 -18.32 -15.94
CA GLY A 138 -6.88 -18.41 -16.50
C GLY A 138 -8.00 -18.22 -15.46
N LYS A 139 -7.75 -17.61 -14.32
CA LYS A 139 -8.80 -17.25 -13.35
C LYS A 139 -9.62 -16.08 -13.86
N SER A 140 -10.92 -16.10 -13.60
CA SER A 140 -11.83 -14.98 -13.83
C SER A 140 -11.61 -13.87 -12.80
N GLY A 141 -12.07 -12.65 -13.12
CA GLY A 141 -11.97 -11.51 -12.19
C GLY A 141 -12.62 -11.78 -10.84
N LYS A 142 -13.75 -12.51 -10.85
CA LYS A 142 -14.41 -12.91 -9.60
C LYS A 142 -13.56 -13.87 -8.77
N GLU A 143 -12.99 -14.92 -9.39
CA GLU A 143 -12.13 -15.86 -8.68
C GLU A 143 -10.88 -15.18 -8.10
N ILE A 144 -10.26 -14.27 -8.87
CA ILE A 144 -9.11 -13.48 -8.41
C ILE A 144 -9.48 -12.63 -7.20
N LYS A 145 -10.61 -11.91 -7.27
CA LYS A 145 -11.13 -11.13 -6.14
C LYS A 145 -11.30 -12.00 -4.90
N ASP A 146 -12.01 -13.11 -5.01
CA ASP A 146 -12.33 -14.00 -3.89
C ASP A 146 -11.01 -14.52 -3.23
N ILE A 147 -10.05 -14.98 -4.02
CA ILE A 147 -8.74 -15.46 -3.54
C ILE A 147 -7.97 -14.36 -2.80
N LEU A 148 -7.90 -13.16 -3.36
CA LEU A 148 -7.16 -12.06 -2.75
C LEU A 148 -7.81 -11.54 -1.46
N GLU A 149 -9.14 -11.55 -1.38
CA GLU A 149 -9.87 -11.17 -0.17
C GLU A 149 -9.74 -12.22 0.93
N ASP A 150 -9.74 -13.51 0.60
CA ASP A 150 -9.48 -14.60 1.55
C ASP A 150 -8.06 -14.50 2.14
N ALA A 151 -7.09 -14.06 1.32
CA ALA A 151 -5.70 -13.88 1.73
C ALA A 151 -5.41 -12.56 2.48
N LYS A 152 -6.41 -11.72 2.77
CA LYS A 152 -6.20 -10.37 3.33
C LYS A 152 -5.41 -10.36 4.64
N PHE A 153 -5.59 -11.34 5.51
CA PHE A 153 -4.87 -11.45 6.78
C PHE A 153 -3.53 -12.19 6.69
N GLN A 154 -3.15 -12.68 5.51
CA GLN A 154 -1.81 -13.23 5.24
C GLN A 154 -0.81 -12.12 4.93
N SER A 155 -0.83 -11.08 5.72
CA SER A 155 0.03 -9.90 5.57
C SER A 155 0.20 -9.23 6.92
N SER A 156 1.38 -8.68 7.16
CA SER A 156 1.70 -7.82 8.30
C SER A 156 2.63 -6.70 7.85
N ILE A 157 2.40 -5.51 8.36
CA ILE A 157 3.30 -4.37 8.20
C ILE A 157 3.65 -3.84 9.59
N TYR A 158 4.93 -3.64 9.86
CA TYR A 158 5.43 -2.97 11.05
C TYR A 158 6.18 -1.71 10.63
N ILE A 159 5.82 -0.58 11.21
CA ILE A 159 6.31 0.73 10.78
C ILE A 159 6.85 1.49 11.98
N MET A 160 8.10 1.92 11.91
CA MET A 160 8.65 2.94 12.82
C MET A 160 8.50 4.31 12.15
N VAL A 161 7.96 5.27 12.87
CA VAL A 161 7.84 6.66 12.39
C VAL A 161 8.55 7.63 13.35
N ASP A 162 9.04 8.73 12.81
CA ASP A 162 9.67 9.79 13.60
C ASP A 162 8.65 10.68 14.28
N THR A 163 7.49 10.85 13.65
CA THR A 163 6.39 11.65 14.16
C THR A 163 5.04 11.04 13.78
N LEU A 164 4.06 11.16 14.65
CA LEU A 164 2.67 10.79 14.38
C LEU A 164 1.83 11.99 13.89
N TYR A 165 2.45 13.15 13.75
CA TYR A 165 1.74 14.40 13.44
C TYR A 165 0.91 14.28 12.16
N TYR A 166 1.53 13.85 11.06
CA TYR A 166 0.87 13.75 9.76
C TYR A 166 -0.21 12.67 9.74
N LEU A 167 0.08 11.50 10.31
CA LEU A 167 -0.87 10.39 10.40
C LEU A 167 -2.09 10.77 11.24
N LYS A 168 -1.88 11.51 12.34
CA LYS A 168 -2.98 12.03 13.17
C LYS A 168 -3.78 13.08 12.43
N LYS A 169 -3.12 14.05 11.75
CA LYS A 169 -3.76 15.08 10.93
C LYS A 169 -4.62 14.44 9.83
N GLY A 170 -4.11 13.37 9.20
CA GLY A 170 -4.82 12.62 8.16
C GLY A 170 -5.95 11.71 8.67
N GLY A 171 -6.02 11.42 9.97
CA GLY A 171 -7.05 10.52 10.54
C GLY A 171 -6.88 9.04 10.17
N ARG A 172 -5.70 8.59 9.73
CA ARG A 172 -5.40 7.23 9.26
C ARG A 172 -4.86 6.30 10.35
N ILE A 173 -4.85 6.75 11.60
CA ILE A 173 -4.43 5.95 12.76
C ILE A 173 -5.58 5.74 13.75
N THR A 174 -5.50 4.65 14.50
CA THR A 174 -6.45 4.40 15.58
C THR A 174 -6.27 5.40 16.73
N PRO A 175 -7.30 5.61 17.58
CA PRO A 175 -7.15 6.44 18.79
C PRO A 175 -6.00 5.97 19.70
N ALA A 176 -5.77 4.66 19.79
CA ALA A 176 -4.67 4.07 20.57
C ALA A 176 -3.30 4.48 20.00
N ALA A 177 -3.12 4.44 18.68
CA ALA A 177 -1.92 4.91 18.01
C ALA A 177 -1.74 6.42 18.16
N ALA A 178 -2.81 7.21 18.03
CA ALA A 178 -2.77 8.65 18.21
C ALA A 178 -2.32 9.07 19.63
N ALA A 179 -2.70 8.29 20.65
CA ALA A 179 -2.29 8.53 22.04
C ALA A 179 -0.77 8.38 22.27
N LEU A 180 -0.06 7.61 21.43
CA LEU A 180 1.41 7.50 21.50
C LEU A 180 2.10 8.83 21.17
N GLY A 181 1.51 9.65 20.30
CA GLY A 181 2.07 10.92 19.85
C GLY A 181 2.14 12.01 20.93
N THR A 182 1.52 11.82 22.08
CA THR A 182 1.57 12.76 23.20
C THR A 182 2.85 12.63 24.04
N LEU A 183 3.64 11.58 23.83
CA LEU A 183 4.84 11.27 24.60
C LEU A 183 6.08 11.77 23.85
N LEU A 184 6.75 12.76 24.43
CA LEU A 184 7.99 13.34 23.90
C LEU A 184 9.10 12.28 23.77
N LYS A 185 9.85 12.33 22.65
CA LYS A 185 11.04 11.50 22.39
C LYS A 185 10.77 9.99 22.23
N LEU A 186 9.58 9.58 21.85
CA LEU A 186 9.34 8.19 21.46
C LEU A 186 9.57 7.99 19.96
N LYS A 187 9.96 6.77 19.61
CA LYS A 187 9.94 6.19 18.27
C LYS A 187 8.85 5.11 18.25
N PRO A 188 7.60 5.49 17.99
CA PRO A 188 6.51 4.52 18.02
C PRO A 188 6.67 3.51 16.89
N VAL A 189 6.34 2.25 17.21
CA VAL A 189 6.15 1.19 16.22
C VAL A 189 4.66 0.97 16.07
N LEU A 190 4.18 1.11 14.85
CA LEU A 190 2.81 0.87 14.45
C LEU A 190 2.71 -0.45 13.68
N GLN A 191 1.52 -1.00 13.57
CA GLN A 191 1.24 -2.18 12.75
C GLN A 191 0.04 -1.94 11.83
N ILE A 192 0.02 -2.66 10.71
CA ILE A 192 -1.17 -2.88 9.90
C ILE A 192 -1.37 -4.40 9.77
N GLN A 193 -2.46 -4.87 10.37
CA GLN A 193 -2.94 -6.26 10.26
C GLN A 193 -4.46 -6.22 10.07
N GLY A 194 -4.89 -5.58 8.99
CA GLY A 194 -6.26 -5.24 8.68
C GLY A 194 -6.36 -3.81 8.16
N GLU A 195 -7.37 -3.06 8.58
CA GLU A 195 -7.76 -1.82 7.91
C GLU A 195 -6.85 -0.61 8.16
N LYS A 196 -6.44 -0.37 9.42
CA LYS A 196 -5.82 0.90 9.86
C LYS A 196 -4.46 0.69 10.52
N LEU A 197 -3.69 1.79 10.58
CA LEU A 197 -2.50 1.81 11.41
C LEU A 197 -2.89 1.82 12.89
N ASP A 198 -2.43 0.80 13.60
CA ASP A 198 -2.66 0.65 15.03
C ASP A 198 -1.34 0.71 15.83
N ALA A 199 -1.46 0.95 17.14
CA ALA A 199 -0.34 0.96 18.05
C ALA A 199 0.19 -0.48 18.25
N PHE A 200 1.49 -0.69 18.04
CA PHE A 200 2.12 -1.98 18.32
C PHE A 200 3.04 -1.89 19.54
N ALA A 201 4.01 -0.99 19.51
CA ALA A 201 4.98 -0.87 20.60
C ALA A 201 5.52 0.55 20.75
N LYS A 202 6.13 0.79 21.92
CA LYS A 202 6.83 2.03 22.25
C LYS A 202 8.33 1.76 22.29
N ALA A 203 9.10 2.48 21.48
CA ALA A 203 10.55 2.48 21.55
C ALA A 203 11.06 3.86 21.92
N ARG A 204 12.23 3.93 22.55
CA ARG A 204 12.91 5.19 22.89
C ARG A 204 14.00 5.55 21.91
N THR A 205 14.47 4.56 21.14
CA THR A 205 15.54 4.72 20.16
C THR A 205 15.19 4.01 18.86
N VAL A 206 15.78 4.45 17.74
CA VAL A 206 15.67 3.78 16.45
C VAL A 206 16.12 2.32 16.54
N LYS A 207 17.26 2.06 17.22
CA LYS A 207 17.77 0.70 17.42
C LYS A 207 16.76 -0.21 18.13
N GLN A 208 16.10 0.29 19.18
CA GLN A 208 15.06 -0.46 19.88
C GLN A 208 13.86 -0.73 18.98
N ALA A 209 13.41 0.27 18.20
CA ALA A 209 12.30 0.10 17.27
C ALA A 209 12.60 -0.95 16.18
N LYS A 210 13.78 -0.89 15.57
CA LYS A 210 14.25 -1.91 14.62
C LYS A 210 14.21 -3.33 15.21
N SER A 211 14.76 -3.52 16.42
CA SER A 211 14.72 -4.81 17.10
C SER A 211 13.31 -5.30 17.39
N ILE A 212 12.38 -4.41 17.74
CA ILE A 212 10.98 -4.74 17.96
C ILE A 212 10.33 -5.20 16.65
N MET A 213 10.56 -4.49 15.54
CA MET A 213 10.02 -4.84 14.23
C MET A 213 10.54 -6.20 13.74
N ILE A 214 11.85 -6.44 13.83
CA ILE A 214 12.47 -7.73 13.47
C ILE A 214 11.86 -8.86 14.30
N LYS A 215 11.74 -8.67 15.63
CA LYS A 215 11.13 -9.68 16.49
C LYS A 215 9.68 -9.95 16.11
N ALA A 216 8.89 -8.91 15.84
CA ALA A 216 7.48 -9.04 15.47
C ALA A 216 7.31 -9.85 14.17
N VAL A 217 8.15 -9.60 13.17
CA VAL A 217 8.13 -10.39 11.92
C VAL A 217 8.52 -11.84 12.19
N LYS A 218 9.54 -12.10 13.01
CA LYS A 218 9.91 -13.48 13.40
C LYS A 218 8.78 -14.19 14.13
N ASP A 219 8.09 -13.51 15.04
CA ASP A 219 6.94 -14.04 15.75
C ASP A 219 5.77 -14.36 14.79
N ASP A 220 5.51 -13.52 13.79
CA ASP A 220 4.52 -13.77 12.74
C ASP A 220 4.88 -15.01 11.90
N TYR A 221 6.14 -15.15 11.47
CA TYR A 221 6.61 -16.34 10.75
C TYR A 221 6.43 -17.61 11.57
N ALA A 222 6.72 -17.55 12.86
CA ALA A 222 6.60 -18.72 13.76
C ALA A 222 5.15 -19.06 14.13
N SER A 223 4.21 -18.13 13.95
CA SER A 223 2.82 -18.30 14.38
C SER A 223 1.80 -18.13 13.25
N ARG A 224 1.53 -16.89 12.84
CA ARG A 224 0.46 -16.57 11.88
C ARG A 224 0.71 -17.12 10.48
N PHE A 225 1.97 -17.16 10.06
CA PHE A 225 2.38 -17.60 8.72
C PHE A 225 3.08 -18.96 8.73
N LYS A 226 2.98 -19.69 9.84
CA LYS A 226 3.68 -20.97 10.01
C LYS A 226 3.39 -21.97 8.88
N GLU A 227 2.14 -22.02 8.43
CA GLU A 227 1.70 -22.99 7.41
C GLU A 227 2.04 -22.53 5.96
N CYS A 228 2.42 -21.27 5.75
CA CYS A 228 2.74 -20.69 4.44
C CYS A 228 4.10 -19.95 4.41
N GLN A 229 5.02 -20.29 5.31
CA GLN A 229 6.32 -19.61 5.43
C GLN A 229 7.08 -19.52 4.10
N ASP A 230 7.08 -20.62 3.34
CA ASP A 230 7.81 -20.72 2.07
C ASP A 230 7.21 -19.86 0.96
N GLU A 231 5.97 -19.40 1.14
CA GLU A 231 5.26 -18.52 0.19
C GLU A 231 5.35 -17.04 0.60
N MET A 232 5.84 -16.76 1.83
CA MET A 232 5.91 -15.40 2.35
C MET A 232 7.10 -14.64 1.81
N GLN A 233 6.86 -13.42 1.36
CA GLN A 233 7.89 -12.50 0.92
C GLN A 233 8.14 -11.44 1.97
N LEU A 234 9.41 -11.27 2.35
CA LEU A 234 9.85 -10.19 3.23
C LEU A 234 10.25 -8.97 2.39
N CYS A 235 9.65 -7.82 2.70
CA CYS A 235 9.94 -6.58 2.00
C CYS A 235 10.29 -5.48 3.00
N ILE A 236 11.11 -4.52 2.57
CA ILE A 236 11.42 -3.30 3.33
C ILE A 236 10.97 -2.10 2.50
N ALA A 237 10.07 -1.31 3.09
CA ALA A 237 9.69 0.00 2.57
C ALA A 237 10.32 1.10 3.42
N TYR A 238 10.74 2.18 2.78
CA TYR A 238 11.38 3.31 3.47
C TYR A 238 10.95 4.64 2.84
N THR A 239 11.15 5.71 3.58
CA THR A 239 10.96 7.08 3.12
C THR A 239 12.16 7.92 3.54
N GLY A 240 12.61 8.86 2.69
CA GLY A 240 13.74 9.73 2.94
C GLY A 240 15.10 9.04 2.73
N ASP A 241 15.93 8.92 3.77
CA ASP A 241 17.34 8.52 3.68
C ASP A 241 17.53 7.04 3.29
N ILE A 242 18.00 6.83 2.06
CA ILE A 242 18.34 5.51 1.53
C ILE A 242 19.48 4.83 2.30
N SER A 243 20.42 5.59 2.88
CA SER A 243 21.55 5.02 3.60
C SER A 243 21.07 4.30 4.86
N ALA A 244 20.17 4.92 5.62
CA ALA A 244 19.54 4.30 6.79
C ALA A 244 18.71 3.06 6.43
N ALA A 245 18.04 3.09 5.28
CA ALA A 245 17.30 1.94 4.75
C ALA A 245 18.24 0.78 4.38
N MET A 246 19.38 1.07 3.75
CA MET A 246 20.38 0.07 3.40
C MET A 246 21.05 -0.57 4.63
N GLU A 247 21.29 0.21 5.68
CA GLU A 247 21.77 -0.33 6.95
C GLU A 247 20.75 -1.31 7.55
N PHE A 248 19.47 -0.89 7.62
CA PHE A 248 18.42 -1.74 8.15
C PHE A 248 18.21 -3.00 7.32
N HIS A 249 18.33 -2.90 6.01
CA HIS A 249 18.27 -4.06 5.13
C HIS A 249 19.32 -5.11 5.48
N LYS A 250 20.59 -4.70 5.67
CA LYS A 250 21.66 -5.61 6.08
C LYS A 250 21.42 -6.26 7.45
N GLU A 251 20.86 -5.49 8.39
CA GLU A 251 20.48 -6.01 9.70
C GLU A 251 19.41 -7.11 9.54
N VAL A 252 18.39 -6.88 8.69
CA VAL A 252 17.31 -7.83 8.45
C VAL A 252 17.82 -9.07 7.71
N GLU A 253 18.65 -8.92 6.66
CA GLU A 253 19.28 -10.05 5.96
C GLU A 253 20.06 -10.95 6.94
N ALA A 254 20.87 -10.35 7.81
CA ALA A 254 21.64 -11.09 8.81
C ALA A 254 20.75 -11.83 9.82
N GLU A 255 19.63 -11.22 10.23
CA GLU A 255 18.72 -11.77 11.23
C GLU A 255 17.83 -12.89 10.69
N PHE A 256 17.50 -12.89 9.40
CA PHE A 256 16.65 -13.88 8.77
C PHE A 256 17.42 -14.91 7.93
N GLY A 257 18.71 -14.67 7.66
CA GLY A 257 19.52 -15.52 6.79
C GLY A 257 19.07 -15.49 5.32
N ILE A 258 18.43 -14.41 4.90
CA ILE A 258 17.88 -14.22 3.55
C ILE A 258 18.72 -13.16 2.84
N THR A 259 19.09 -13.39 1.58
CA THR A 259 19.89 -12.45 0.77
C THR A 259 19.11 -11.71 -0.29
N ASP A 260 17.82 -12.02 -0.46
CA ASP A 260 16.94 -11.44 -1.49
C ASP A 260 15.69 -10.83 -0.83
N ILE A 261 15.92 -9.75 -0.09
CA ILE A 261 14.83 -8.97 0.49
C ILE A 261 14.49 -7.82 -0.47
N ASP A 262 13.26 -7.77 -0.95
CA ASP A 262 12.80 -6.68 -1.80
C ASP A 262 12.82 -5.34 -1.05
N ARG A 263 13.53 -4.35 -1.63
CA ARG A 263 13.63 -2.98 -1.09
C ARG A 263 12.91 -2.01 -1.99
N LYS A 264 12.03 -1.23 -1.41
CA LYS A 264 11.29 -0.20 -2.17
C LYS A 264 11.20 1.10 -1.40
N SER A 265 11.41 2.20 -2.12
CA SER A 265 10.98 3.51 -1.63
C SER A 265 9.47 3.50 -1.48
N THR A 266 8.97 3.95 -0.34
CA THR A 266 7.54 4.10 -0.14
C THR A 266 7.02 5.22 -1.04
N ARG A 267 5.95 4.96 -1.77
CA ARG A 267 5.26 5.97 -2.57
C ARG A 267 4.67 7.05 -1.67
N LEU A 268 4.52 8.26 -2.21
CA LEU A 268 4.07 9.43 -1.46
C LEU A 268 2.71 9.22 -0.78
N ASN A 269 1.76 8.60 -1.47
CA ASN A 269 0.42 8.33 -0.93
C ASN A 269 0.38 7.24 0.14
N SER A 270 1.39 6.39 0.25
CA SER A 270 1.47 5.36 1.28
C SER A 270 2.22 5.80 2.54
N SER A 271 2.82 7.00 2.54
CA SER A 271 3.59 7.53 3.67
C SER A 271 2.93 8.68 4.43
N HIS A 272 1.69 9.05 4.08
CA HIS A 272 0.96 10.20 4.67
C HIS A 272 -0.34 9.83 5.32
#